data_d835f771375a1d8967121f05d9bc825e
#
_entry.id   d835f771375a1d8967121f05d9bc825e
#
_cell.length_a   1.000
_cell.length_b   1.000
_cell.length_c   1.000
_cell.angle_alpha   90.00
_cell.angle_beta   90.00
_cell.angle_gamma   90.00
#
_symmetry.space_group_name_H-M   'P 1'
#
loop_
_entity.id
_entity.type
_entity.pdbx_description
1 polymer ?
#
loop_
_entity_poly.entity_id
_entity_poly.type
_entity_poly.pdbx_seq_one_letter_code
_entity_poly.pdbx_strand_id
1 'polypeptide(L)'
;LRDGPRVDHATAGAVACSKYYGRFEDAACIAGHHSGLPDFGNVRTDCAGDATLYGRLKKGIAEQYLESCGESGMTLPDLPRAAVQPDRLCASFRTRMLYSCLVDADFLDTEHFMDGDRGRGGYDDIPTLLARLEKYIAPWQNPQNELNRLRCDILNTCLEAGAKAKGLYTLTVPTGGGKTVASLAFALRHAAVHGMQRVIYVIPYTS
;
A
#
# COMPACT_ATOMS: atom_id res chain seq x y z
N LEU A 1 0.53 18.61 24.40
CA LEU A 1 1.09 17.26 24.14
C LEU A 1 2.30 17.26 23.19
N ARG A 2 2.95 18.42 22.90
CA ARG A 2 4.11 18.49 21.98
C ARG A 2 5.46 18.77 22.67
N ASP A 3 5.51 18.83 23.98
CA ASP A 3 6.71 19.25 24.72
C ASP A 3 7.49 18.13 25.41
N GLY A 4 7.16 16.85 25.11
CA GLY A 4 7.89 15.68 25.61
C GLY A 4 9.01 15.22 24.66
N PRO A 5 10.02 14.47 25.15
CA PRO A 5 11.03 13.88 24.29
C PRO A 5 10.38 12.94 23.27
N ARG A 6 10.92 12.91 22.05
CA ARG A 6 10.44 11.96 21.01
C ARG A 6 10.60 10.52 21.49
N VAL A 7 9.49 9.81 21.54
CA VAL A 7 9.42 8.41 21.97
C VAL A 7 9.60 7.51 20.76
N ASP A 8 10.59 6.61 20.80
CA ASP A 8 10.83 5.60 19.76
C ASP A 8 9.93 4.37 20.00
N HIS A 9 8.61 4.58 19.88
CA HIS A 9 7.62 3.52 20.10
C HIS A 9 7.71 2.40 19.04
N ALA A 10 8.18 2.71 17.83
CA ALA A 10 8.36 1.73 16.76
C ALA A 10 9.40 0.69 17.13
N THR A 11 10.57 1.10 17.63
CA THR A 11 11.60 0.18 18.11
C THR A 11 11.11 -0.56 19.35
N ALA A 12 10.47 0.11 20.31
CA ALA A 12 9.94 -0.54 21.53
C ALA A 12 8.93 -1.64 21.19
N GLY A 13 7.95 -1.34 20.32
CA GLY A 13 6.97 -2.32 19.86
C GLY A 13 7.59 -3.49 19.11
N ALA A 14 8.59 -3.25 18.25
CA ALA A 14 9.29 -4.29 17.52
C ALA A 14 10.07 -5.23 18.45
N VAL A 15 10.76 -4.68 19.48
CA VAL A 15 11.47 -5.48 20.49
C VAL A 15 10.48 -6.31 21.30
N ALA A 16 9.37 -5.74 21.74
CA ALA A 16 8.33 -6.49 22.47
C ALA A 16 7.76 -7.63 21.61
N CYS A 17 7.41 -7.36 20.35
CA CYS A 17 6.89 -8.35 19.42
C CYS A 17 7.88 -9.50 19.18
N SER A 18 9.15 -9.18 18.95
CA SER A 18 10.21 -10.19 18.77
C SER A 18 10.47 -11.01 20.04
N LYS A 19 10.59 -10.34 21.19
CA LYS A 19 10.97 -10.96 22.48
C LYS A 19 9.87 -11.87 23.02
N TYR A 20 8.64 -11.39 23.05
CA TYR A 20 7.54 -12.11 23.70
C TYR A 20 6.85 -13.11 22.76
N TYR A 21 6.79 -12.80 21.45
CA TYR A 21 6.04 -13.62 20.49
C TYR A 21 6.92 -14.34 19.46
N GLY A 22 8.20 -14.01 19.35
CA GLY A 22 9.10 -14.58 18.34
C GLY A 22 8.69 -14.27 16.91
N ARG A 23 7.97 -13.16 16.68
CA ARG A 23 7.38 -12.79 15.38
C ARG A 23 8.24 -11.72 14.71
N PHE A 24 9.28 -12.14 13.99
CA PHE A 24 10.24 -11.23 13.37
C PHE A 24 9.67 -10.41 12.20
N GLU A 25 8.81 -11.00 11.38
CA GLU A 25 8.15 -10.29 10.27
C GLU A 25 7.20 -9.22 10.81
N ASP A 26 6.43 -9.52 11.83
CA ASP A 26 5.53 -8.58 12.48
C ASP A 26 6.34 -7.46 13.16
N ALA A 27 7.47 -7.82 13.81
CA ALA A 27 8.39 -6.84 14.39
C ALA A 27 9.00 -5.90 13.33
N ALA A 28 9.29 -6.41 12.13
CA ALA A 28 9.76 -5.57 11.01
C ALA A 28 8.68 -4.59 10.55
N CYS A 29 7.42 -5.01 10.50
CA CYS A 29 6.28 -4.13 10.18
C CYS A 29 6.16 -3.00 11.22
N ILE A 30 6.22 -3.34 12.51
CA ILE A 30 6.16 -2.38 13.61
C ILE A 30 7.37 -1.42 13.56
N ALA A 31 8.58 -1.95 13.38
CA ALA A 31 9.77 -1.11 13.28
C ALA A 31 9.71 -0.11 12.13
N GLY A 32 9.05 -0.49 11.02
CA GLY A 32 9.05 0.24 9.77
C GLY A 32 7.87 1.19 9.54
N HIS A 33 6.80 1.16 10.33
CA HIS A 33 5.53 1.81 9.97
C HIS A 33 5.64 3.32 9.69
N HIS A 34 6.62 4.01 10.25
CA HIS A 34 6.91 5.42 9.95
C HIS A 34 8.05 5.65 8.95
N SER A 35 8.86 4.64 8.64
CA SER A 35 10.11 4.82 7.88
C SER A 35 10.29 3.88 6.68
N GLY A 36 9.35 2.98 6.46
CA GLY A 36 9.46 1.89 5.50
C GLY A 36 9.97 0.59 6.15
N LEU A 37 9.63 -0.55 5.53
CA LEU A 37 10.10 -1.86 5.99
C LEU A 37 11.63 -1.88 6.02
N PRO A 38 12.27 -2.13 7.18
CA PRO A 38 13.72 -2.21 7.27
C PRO A 38 14.24 -3.50 6.65
N ASP A 39 15.47 -3.48 6.17
CA ASP A 39 16.21 -4.70 5.93
C ASP A 39 16.40 -5.46 7.26
N PHE A 40 16.37 -6.80 7.21
CA PHE A 40 16.56 -7.59 8.43
C PHE A 40 17.94 -7.37 9.04
N GLY A 41 18.95 -7.22 8.17
CA GLY A 41 20.34 -7.11 8.61
C GLY A 41 20.94 -8.44 9.04
N ASN A 42 21.94 -8.40 9.90
CA ASN A 42 22.66 -9.57 10.38
C ASN A 42 22.81 -9.53 11.89
N VAL A 43 22.32 -10.58 12.57
CA VAL A 43 22.37 -10.70 14.03
C VAL A 43 23.78 -10.64 14.62
N ARG A 44 24.81 -11.03 13.85
CA ARG A 44 26.20 -11.07 14.32
C ARG A 44 26.96 -9.77 14.12
N THR A 45 26.72 -9.07 13.00
CA THR A 45 27.52 -7.91 12.57
C THR A 45 26.86 -6.57 12.85
N ASP A 46 25.53 -6.50 12.91
CA ASP A 46 24.85 -5.22 13.15
C ASP A 46 25.07 -4.73 14.58
N CYS A 47 25.25 -3.43 14.71
CA CYS A 47 25.39 -2.75 16.00
C CYS A 47 24.03 -2.24 16.51
N ALA A 48 23.95 -2.00 17.82
CA ALA A 48 22.77 -1.42 18.44
C ALA A 48 22.50 -0.01 17.87
N GLY A 49 21.31 0.17 17.29
CA GLY A 49 20.91 1.44 16.67
C GLY A 49 21.10 1.52 15.15
N ASP A 50 21.68 0.50 14.50
CA ASP A 50 21.69 0.42 13.05
C ASP A 50 20.25 0.45 12.49
N ALA A 51 20.08 0.94 11.25
CA ALA A 51 18.79 1.10 10.61
C ALA A 51 18.07 -0.23 10.29
N THR A 52 18.78 -1.36 10.38
CA THR A 52 18.25 -2.72 10.19
C THR A 52 17.35 -3.15 11.32
N LEU A 53 16.54 -4.19 11.09
CA LEU A 53 15.72 -4.78 12.15
C LEU A 53 16.58 -5.25 13.34
N TYR A 54 17.65 -6.03 13.08
CA TYR A 54 18.52 -6.52 14.15
C TYR A 54 19.23 -5.40 14.91
N GLY A 55 19.64 -4.32 14.22
CA GLY A 55 20.22 -3.15 14.88
C GLY A 55 19.24 -2.47 15.82
N ARG A 56 17.99 -2.33 15.42
CA ARG A 56 16.90 -1.79 16.26
C ARG A 56 16.58 -2.71 17.43
N LEU A 57 16.48 -4.02 17.21
CA LEU A 57 16.23 -5.00 18.28
C LEU A 57 17.33 -5.01 19.34
N LYS A 58 18.59 -4.84 18.95
CA LYS A 58 19.73 -4.73 19.87
C LYS A 58 19.75 -3.46 20.72
N LYS A 59 19.09 -2.40 20.27
CA LYS A 59 18.92 -1.17 21.05
C LYS A 59 18.13 -1.41 22.33
N GLY A 60 17.23 -2.41 22.32
CA GLY A 60 16.39 -2.75 23.46
C GLY A 60 15.22 -1.80 23.65
N ILE A 61 14.51 -1.98 24.76
CA ILE A 61 13.40 -1.13 25.22
C ILE A 61 13.86 -0.42 26.48
N ALA A 62 13.63 0.88 26.57
CA ALA A 62 13.72 1.55 27.86
C ALA A 62 12.61 1.01 28.79
N GLU A 63 12.97 0.62 30.02
CA GLU A 63 12.04 0.03 31.00
C GLU A 63 10.77 0.88 31.21
N GLN A 64 10.93 2.19 31.13
CA GLN A 64 9.84 3.18 31.22
C GLN A 64 8.65 2.90 30.27
N TYR A 65 8.85 2.27 29.13
CA TYR A 65 7.74 1.94 28.22
C TYR A 65 6.89 0.77 28.71
N LEU A 66 7.52 -0.21 29.32
CA LEU A 66 6.80 -1.35 29.89
C LEU A 66 5.98 -0.93 31.12
N GLU A 67 6.52 -0.03 31.92
CA GLU A 67 5.82 0.57 33.06
C GLU A 67 4.62 1.39 32.60
N SER A 68 4.79 2.29 31.63
CA SER A 68 3.70 3.11 31.08
C SER A 68 2.60 2.27 30.42
N CYS A 69 2.91 1.16 29.76
CA CYS A 69 1.90 0.23 29.24
C CYS A 69 1.11 -0.43 30.38
N GLY A 70 1.77 -0.82 31.46
CA GLY A 70 1.13 -1.39 32.64
C GLY A 70 0.21 -0.40 33.35
N GLU A 71 0.65 0.86 33.52
CA GLU A 71 -0.12 1.94 34.13
C GLU A 71 -1.35 2.34 33.29
N SER A 72 -1.26 2.27 31.96
CA SER A 72 -2.39 2.54 31.06
C SER A 72 -3.42 1.40 31.01
N GLY A 73 -3.20 0.31 31.72
CA GLY A 73 -4.07 -0.88 31.72
C GLY A 73 -4.01 -1.69 30.43
N MET A 74 -3.07 -1.38 29.53
CA MET A 74 -2.85 -2.17 28.33
C MET A 74 -2.13 -3.48 28.68
N THR A 75 -2.80 -4.59 28.45
CA THR A 75 -2.19 -5.91 28.51
C THR A 75 -1.77 -6.35 27.12
N LEU A 76 -0.56 -6.92 27.03
CA LEU A 76 -0.15 -7.55 25.77
C LEU A 76 -1.08 -8.74 25.48
N PRO A 77 -1.66 -8.83 24.26
CA PRO A 77 -2.55 -9.94 23.93
C PRO A 77 -1.80 -11.27 23.96
N ASP A 78 -2.49 -12.33 24.34
CA ASP A 78 -1.98 -13.69 24.21
C ASP A 78 -2.05 -14.11 22.74
N LEU A 79 -0.95 -14.04 22.04
CA LEU A 79 -0.87 -14.38 20.62
C LEU A 79 -0.15 -15.72 20.45
N PRO A 80 -0.67 -16.61 19.59
CA PRO A 80 0.03 -17.85 19.27
C PRO A 80 1.38 -17.52 18.60
N ARG A 81 2.38 -18.37 18.83
CA ARG A 81 3.66 -18.25 18.11
C ARG A 81 3.41 -18.28 16.60
N ALA A 82 4.18 -17.49 15.85
CA ALA A 82 4.06 -17.46 14.41
C ALA A 82 4.31 -18.85 13.82
N ALA A 83 3.39 -19.31 12.97
CA ALA A 83 3.62 -20.49 12.16
C ALA A 83 4.79 -20.24 11.19
N VAL A 84 5.68 -21.22 11.03
CA VAL A 84 6.76 -21.14 10.05
C VAL A 84 6.14 -21.08 8.66
N GLN A 85 6.52 -20.07 7.88
CA GLN A 85 6.03 -19.93 6.52
C GLN A 85 6.72 -20.95 5.61
N PRO A 86 5.96 -21.64 4.74
CA PRO A 86 6.49 -22.73 3.91
C PRO A 86 7.49 -22.25 2.85
N ASP A 87 7.39 -21.00 2.38
CA ASP A 87 8.30 -20.43 1.41
C ASP A 87 8.56 -18.92 1.62
N ARG A 88 9.69 -18.45 1.06
CA ARG A 88 10.13 -17.05 1.21
C ARG A 88 9.22 -16.05 0.49
N LEU A 89 8.61 -16.46 -0.63
CA LEU A 89 7.74 -15.57 -1.39
C LEU A 89 6.46 -15.30 -0.62
N CYS A 90 5.83 -16.33 -0.07
CA CYS A 90 4.65 -16.23 0.79
C CYS A 90 4.96 -15.39 2.05
N ALA A 91 6.11 -15.62 2.70
CA ALA A 91 6.53 -14.82 3.84
C ALA A 91 6.69 -13.33 3.48
N SER A 92 7.39 -13.04 2.37
CA SER A 92 7.57 -11.66 1.89
C SER A 92 6.25 -10.98 1.55
N PHE A 93 5.35 -11.67 0.86
CA PHE A 93 4.03 -11.14 0.51
C PHE A 93 3.20 -10.85 1.77
N ARG A 94 3.16 -11.81 2.69
CA ARG A 94 2.45 -11.65 3.97
C ARG A 94 2.98 -10.44 4.76
N THR A 95 4.31 -10.31 4.89
CA THR A 95 4.93 -9.19 5.58
C THR A 95 4.52 -7.84 4.97
N ARG A 96 4.53 -7.73 3.63
CA ARG A 96 4.11 -6.51 2.94
C ARG A 96 2.63 -6.20 3.12
N MET A 97 1.78 -7.23 3.12
CA MET A 97 0.35 -7.05 3.38
C MET A 97 0.09 -6.58 4.82
N LEU A 98 0.73 -7.21 5.81
CA LEU A 98 0.63 -6.79 7.21
C LEU A 98 1.14 -5.36 7.41
N TYR A 99 2.27 -5.03 6.79
CA TYR A 99 2.82 -3.68 6.82
C TYR A 99 1.83 -2.66 6.24
N SER A 100 1.25 -2.96 5.08
CA SER A 100 0.25 -2.09 4.45
C SER A 100 -0.97 -1.89 5.36
N CYS A 101 -1.48 -2.96 5.98
CA CYS A 101 -2.60 -2.86 6.92
C CYS A 101 -2.25 -2.03 8.17
N LEU A 102 -1.03 -2.20 8.71
CA LEU A 102 -0.59 -1.44 9.88
C LEU A 102 -0.48 0.06 9.56
N VAL A 103 0.15 0.40 8.44
CA VAL A 103 0.28 1.79 8.00
C VAL A 103 -1.08 2.42 7.72
N ASP A 104 -1.98 1.70 7.05
CA ASP A 104 -3.34 2.18 6.80
C ASP A 104 -4.11 2.41 8.10
N ALA A 105 -3.99 1.51 9.08
CA ALA A 105 -4.63 1.65 10.39
C ALA A 105 -4.09 2.87 11.17
N ASP A 106 -2.77 3.10 11.15
CA ASP A 106 -2.12 4.24 11.80
C ASP A 106 -2.58 5.57 11.19
N PHE A 107 -2.68 5.63 9.85
CA PHE A 107 -3.24 6.79 9.15
C PHE A 107 -4.71 7.02 9.48
N LEU A 108 -5.51 5.94 9.52
CA LEU A 108 -6.94 6.01 9.83
C LEU A 108 -7.19 6.51 11.26
N ASP A 109 -6.41 6.02 12.22
CA ASP A 109 -6.49 6.43 13.62
C ASP A 109 -6.11 7.90 13.78
N THR A 110 -5.02 8.33 13.12
CA THR A 110 -4.59 9.73 13.11
C THR A 110 -5.65 10.64 12.46
N GLU A 111 -6.25 10.23 11.33
CA GLU A 111 -7.31 10.98 10.68
C GLU A 111 -8.55 11.10 11.58
N HIS A 112 -8.95 9.99 12.22
CA HIS A 112 -10.07 9.98 13.16
C HIS A 112 -9.82 10.93 14.36
N PHE A 113 -8.60 10.90 14.89
CA PHE A 113 -8.21 11.80 15.99
C PHE A 113 -8.23 13.28 15.59
N MET A 114 -7.79 13.62 14.38
CA MET A 114 -7.68 15.01 13.90
C MET A 114 -9.01 15.57 13.40
N ASP A 115 -9.78 14.78 12.69
CA ASP A 115 -10.92 15.23 11.89
C ASP A 115 -12.26 14.57 12.30
N GLY A 116 -12.23 13.62 13.25
CA GLY A 116 -13.40 12.81 13.62
C GLY A 116 -13.76 11.77 12.56
N ASP A 117 -14.93 11.14 12.74
CA ASP A 117 -15.40 10.12 11.81
C ASP A 117 -15.71 10.69 10.43
N ARG A 118 -14.83 10.49 9.48
CA ARG A 118 -15.13 10.72 8.06
C ARG A 118 -15.79 9.48 7.48
N GLY A 119 -17.05 9.61 7.05
CA GLY A 119 -17.75 8.55 6.34
C GLY A 119 -16.95 8.11 5.11
N ARG A 120 -16.46 6.88 5.12
CA ARG A 120 -15.79 6.26 3.98
C ARG A 120 -16.78 5.41 3.23
N GLY A 121 -16.87 5.62 1.93
CA GLY A 121 -17.81 4.90 1.05
C GLY A 121 -18.47 5.84 0.06
N GLY A 122 -19.48 5.33 -0.65
CA GLY A 122 -20.21 6.11 -1.66
C GLY A 122 -19.41 6.37 -2.93
N TYR A 123 -18.35 5.58 -3.16
CA TYR A 123 -17.61 5.63 -4.42
C TYR A 123 -18.47 5.12 -5.57
N ASP A 124 -18.31 5.77 -6.72
CA ASP A 124 -18.99 5.33 -7.94
C ASP A 124 -18.54 3.91 -8.31
N ASP A 125 -19.48 3.14 -8.84
CA ASP A 125 -19.19 1.83 -9.40
C ASP A 125 -18.46 1.91 -10.76
N ILE A 126 -17.89 0.81 -11.19
CA ILE A 126 -17.14 0.74 -12.46
C ILE A 126 -17.97 1.16 -13.67
N PRO A 127 -19.25 0.76 -13.83
CA PRO A 127 -20.10 1.25 -14.92
C PRO A 127 -20.27 2.77 -14.92
N THR A 128 -20.47 3.39 -13.77
CA THR A 128 -20.59 4.84 -13.63
C THR A 128 -19.29 5.55 -14.01
N LEU A 129 -18.15 5.03 -13.54
CA LEU A 129 -16.82 5.56 -13.88
C LEU A 129 -16.55 5.44 -15.39
N LEU A 130 -16.90 4.31 -16.00
CA LEU A 130 -16.77 4.11 -17.44
C LEU A 130 -17.64 5.12 -18.22
N ALA A 131 -18.89 5.29 -17.85
CA ALA A 131 -19.80 6.25 -18.51
C ALA A 131 -19.29 7.70 -18.40
N ARG A 132 -18.71 8.08 -17.24
CA ARG A 132 -18.07 9.40 -17.10
C ARG A 132 -16.85 9.55 -18.01
N LEU A 133 -16.02 8.52 -18.10
CA LEU A 133 -14.87 8.54 -19.01
C LEU A 133 -15.33 8.62 -20.46
N GLU A 134 -16.30 7.83 -20.90
CA GLU A 134 -16.84 7.86 -22.26
C GLU A 134 -17.40 9.25 -22.62
N LYS A 135 -18.11 9.88 -21.69
CA LYS A 135 -18.56 11.27 -21.86
C LYS A 135 -17.38 12.26 -22.00
N TYR A 136 -16.32 12.07 -21.20
CA TYR A 136 -15.13 12.93 -21.24
C TYR A 136 -14.36 12.80 -22.55
N ILE A 137 -14.24 11.60 -23.10
CA ILE A 137 -13.51 11.34 -24.35
C ILE A 137 -14.37 11.53 -25.62
N ALA A 138 -15.69 11.63 -25.51
CA ALA A 138 -16.59 11.77 -26.64
C ALA A 138 -16.21 12.93 -27.62
N PRO A 139 -15.80 14.14 -27.15
CA PRO A 139 -15.35 15.20 -28.03
C PRO A 139 -14.09 14.88 -28.84
N TRP A 140 -13.29 13.93 -28.38
CA TRP A 140 -12.02 13.54 -29.03
C TRP A 140 -12.23 12.67 -30.26
N GLN A 141 -13.43 12.09 -30.42
CA GLN A 141 -13.77 11.24 -31.56
C GLN A 141 -13.86 12.00 -32.90
N ASN A 142 -13.77 13.36 -32.90
CA ASN A 142 -13.69 14.20 -34.08
C ASN A 142 -12.33 14.91 -34.20
N PRO A 143 -11.23 14.17 -34.46
CA PRO A 143 -9.88 14.72 -34.47
C PRO A 143 -9.68 15.71 -35.63
N GLN A 144 -9.11 16.88 -35.31
CA GLN A 144 -8.88 17.95 -36.31
C GLN A 144 -7.48 17.88 -36.94
N ASN A 145 -6.60 17.03 -36.47
CA ASN A 145 -5.24 16.85 -36.95
C ASN A 145 -4.79 15.39 -36.88
N GLU A 146 -3.70 15.07 -37.56
CA GLU A 146 -3.16 13.71 -37.66
C GLU A 146 -2.77 13.13 -36.29
N LEU A 147 -2.12 13.93 -35.43
CA LEU A 147 -1.72 13.47 -34.10
C LEU A 147 -2.93 13.06 -33.25
N ASN A 148 -3.99 13.86 -33.26
CA ASN A 148 -5.20 13.52 -32.53
C ASN A 148 -5.94 12.32 -33.15
N ARG A 149 -5.83 12.12 -34.44
CA ARG A 149 -6.37 10.93 -35.12
C ARG A 149 -5.67 9.66 -34.60
N LEU A 150 -4.33 9.66 -34.56
CA LEU A 150 -3.56 8.56 -33.97
C LEU A 150 -3.90 8.29 -32.50
N ARG A 151 -4.12 9.35 -31.70
CA ARG A 151 -4.55 9.21 -30.31
C ARG A 151 -5.93 8.57 -30.18
N CYS A 152 -6.87 8.94 -31.07
CA CYS A 152 -8.19 8.30 -31.12
C CYS A 152 -8.09 6.83 -31.51
N ASP A 153 -7.28 6.48 -32.47
CA ASP A 153 -7.09 5.09 -32.90
C ASP A 153 -6.51 4.24 -31.75
N ILE A 154 -5.52 4.77 -31.02
CA ILE A 154 -4.97 4.11 -29.83
C ILE A 154 -6.05 3.93 -28.75
N LEU A 155 -6.82 4.98 -28.48
CA LEU A 155 -7.89 4.94 -27.48
C LEU A 155 -8.97 3.92 -27.83
N ASN A 156 -9.42 3.92 -29.08
CA ASN A 156 -10.44 2.97 -29.57
C ASN A 156 -9.93 1.52 -29.55
N THR A 157 -8.67 1.29 -29.95
CA THR A 157 -8.03 -0.02 -29.84
C THR A 157 -7.97 -0.50 -28.38
N CYS A 158 -7.71 0.39 -27.42
CA CYS A 158 -7.70 0.06 -26.00
C CYS A 158 -9.12 -0.26 -25.49
N LEU A 159 -10.15 0.48 -25.91
CA LEU A 159 -11.55 0.20 -25.54
C LEU A 159 -12.01 -1.15 -26.10
N GLU A 160 -11.67 -1.48 -27.36
CA GLU A 160 -11.97 -2.78 -27.96
C GLU A 160 -11.23 -3.93 -27.25
N ALA A 161 -9.95 -3.73 -26.96
CA ALA A 161 -9.15 -4.72 -26.21
C ALA A 161 -9.70 -4.96 -24.80
N GLY A 162 -10.31 -3.96 -24.17
CA GLY A 162 -10.96 -4.08 -22.87
C GLY A 162 -12.11 -5.10 -22.86
N ALA A 163 -12.75 -5.39 -23.98
CA ALA A 163 -13.80 -6.39 -24.09
C ALA A 163 -13.27 -7.84 -24.25
N LYS A 164 -11.97 -8.03 -24.46
CA LYS A 164 -11.36 -9.36 -24.64
C LYS A 164 -11.26 -10.12 -23.32
N ALA A 165 -10.90 -11.41 -23.41
CA ALA A 165 -10.75 -12.30 -22.24
C ALA A 165 -9.72 -11.77 -21.22
N LYS A 166 -9.86 -12.20 -19.96
CA LYS A 166 -8.87 -11.88 -18.91
C LYS A 166 -7.47 -12.39 -19.29
N GLY A 167 -6.45 -11.58 -19.05
CA GLY A 167 -5.07 -11.94 -19.39
C GLY A 167 -4.09 -10.80 -19.15
N LEU A 168 -2.88 -11.01 -19.61
CA LEU A 168 -1.82 -10.02 -19.60
C LEU A 168 -1.87 -9.24 -20.94
N TYR A 169 -1.93 -7.92 -20.85
CA TYR A 169 -1.93 -7.01 -21.98
C TYR A 169 -0.75 -6.05 -21.89
N THR A 170 -0.19 -5.70 -23.03
CA THR A 170 0.88 -4.70 -23.13
C THR A 170 0.42 -3.54 -24.00
N LEU A 171 0.79 -2.32 -23.61
CA LEU A 171 0.50 -1.08 -24.35
C LEU A 171 1.82 -0.37 -24.66
N THR A 172 2.25 -0.44 -25.91
CA THR A 172 3.45 0.25 -26.40
C THR A 172 3.05 1.43 -27.25
N VAL A 173 3.19 2.64 -26.69
CA VAL A 173 2.82 3.91 -27.32
C VAL A 173 3.90 4.96 -27.04
N PRO A 174 4.31 5.77 -28.02
CA PRO A 174 5.27 6.85 -27.82
C PRO A 174 4.82 7.85 -26.74
N THR A 175 5.78 8.60 -26.21
CA THR A 175 5.50 9.72 -25.30
C THR A 175 4.59 10.73 -25.98
N GLY A 176 3.56 11.22 -25.30
CA GLY A 176 2.56 12.12 -25.86
C GLY A 176 1.40 11.43 -26.61
N GLY A 177 1.45 10.10 -26.77
CA GLY A 177 0.40 9.33 -27.48
C GLY A 177 -0.88 9.04 -26.67
N GLY A 178 -1.07 9.65 -25.50
CA GLY A 178 -2.32 9.51 -24.72
C GLY A 178 -2.41 8.25 -23.87
N LYS A 179 -1.28 7.62 -23.51
CA LYS A 179 -1.21 6.36 -22.74
C LYS A 179 -2.10 6.32 -21.50
N THR A 180 -2.08 7.38 -20.70
CA THR A 180 -2.81 7.44 -19.41
C THR A 180 -4.31 7.25 -19.62
N VAL A 181 -4.91 7.98 -20.55
CA VAL A 181 -6.35 7.87 -20.79
C VAL A 181 -6.69 6.58 -21.52
N ALA A 182 -5.88 6.16 -22.48
CA ALA A 182 -6.10 4.91 -23.22
C ALA A 182 -6.01 3.68 -22.30
N SER A 183 -5.03 3.63 -21.38
CA SER A 183 -4.91 2.53 -20.41
C SER A 183 -6.03 2.54 -19.38
N LEU A 184 -6.48 3.73 -18.92
CA LEU A 184 -7.64 3.84 -18.04
C LEU A 184 -8.93 3.38 -18.75
N ALA A 185 -9.12 3.75 -20.01
CA ALA A 185 -10.26 3.32 -20.82
C ALA A 185 -10.30 1.80 -20.98
N PHE A 186 -9.14 1.17 -21.29
CA PHE A 186 -9.00 -0.28 -21.28
C PHE A 186 -9.41 -0.87 -19.94
N ALA A 187 -8.83 -0.37 -18.83
CA ALA A 187 -9.03 -0.93 -17.51
C ALA A 187 -10.49 -0.85 -17.04
N LEU A 188 -11.14 0.31 -17.22
CA LEU A 188 -12.56 0.48 -16.85
C LEU A 188 -13.48 -0.36 -17.75
N ARG A 189 -13.21 -0.42 -19.06
CA ARG A 189 -13.98 -1.28 -19.97
C ARG A 189 -13.83 -2.75 -19.61
N HIS A 190 -12.59 -3.20 -19.33
CA HIS A 190 -12.31 -4.58 -18.93
C HIS A 190 -12.98 -4.92 -17.59
N ALA A 191 -12.89 -4.02 -16.62
CA ALA A 191 -13.54 -4.20 -15.33
C ALA A 191 -15.07 -4.30 -15.45
N ALA A 192 -15.70 -3.44 -16.28
CA ALA A 192 -17.14 -3.45 -16.53
C ALA A 192 -17.58 -4.77 -17.19
N VAL A 193 -16.90 -5.20 -18.26
CA VAL A 193 -17.23 -6.44 -18.99
C VAL A 193 -17.10 -7.69 -18.13
N HIS A 194 -16.11 -7.70 -17.22
CA HIS A 194 -15.81 -8.86 -16.39
C HIS A 194 -16.37 -8.80 -14.97
N GLY A 195 -17.21 -7.82 -14.66
CA GLY A 195 -17.84 -7.66 -13.33
C GLY A 195 -16.83 -7.39 -12.22
N MET A 196 -15.69 -6.77 -12.53
CA MET A 196 -14.69 -6.40 -11.53
C MET A 196 -15.14 -5.15 -10.77
N GLN A 197 -14.82 -5.10 -9.49
CA GLN A 197 -15.24 -3.99 -8.62
C GLN A 197 -14.18 -2.90 -8.45
N ARG A 198 -12.94 -3.16 -8.82
CA ARG A 198 -11.80 -2.26 -8.59
C ARG A 198 -10.82 -2.28 -9.75
N VAL A 199 -10.20 -1.13 -10.00
CA VAL A 199 -9.03 -0.95 -10.85
C VAL A 199 -7.89 -0.44 -9.97
N ILE A 200 -6.74 -1.13 -9.99
CA ILE A 200 -5.54 -0.70 -9.28
C ILE A 200 -4.55 -0.16 -10.31
N TYR A 201 -4.24 1.12 -10.19
CA TYR A 201 -3.32 1.81 -11.08
C TYR A 201 -1.99 2.05 -10.33
N VAL A 202 -0.92 1.40 -10.79
CA VAL A 202 0.42 1.52 -10.19
C VAL A 202 1.30 2.34 -11.11
N ILE A 203 1.80 3.47 -10.61
CA ILE A 203 2.70 4.35 -11.35
C ILE A 203 4.03 4.49 -10.61
N PRO A 204 5.18 4.52 -11.32
CA PRO A 204 6.50 4.55 -10.69
C PRO A 204 6.93 5.94 -10.19
N TYR A 205 6.06 6.94 -10.30
CA TYR A 205 6.35 8.32 -9.94
C TYR A 205 5.44 8.78 -8.80
N THR A 206 6.01 9.51 -7.85
CA THR A 206 5.25 10.32 -6.89
C THR A 206 4.77 11.57 -7.61
N SER A 207 3.48 11.83 -7.58
CA SER A 207 2.86 13.06 -8.09
C SER A 207 3.09 14.20 -7.12
#